data_d49c3531acad75b2670c12d153cdb14a
#
_entry.id   d49c3531acad75b2670c12d153cdb14a
#
_cell.length_a   1.000
_cell.length_b   1.000
_cell.length_c   1.000
_cell.angle_alpha   90.00
_cell.angle_beta   90.00
_cell.angle_gamma   90.00
#
_symmetry.space_group_name_H-M   'P 1'
#
loop_
_entity.id
_entity.type
_entity.pdbx_description
1 polymer ?
#
loop_
_entity_poly.entity_id
_entity_poly.type
_entity_poly.pdbx_seq_one_letter_code
_entity_poly.pdbx_strand_id
1 'polypeptide(L)'
;NTITIGEESNIQDNSCIHADEGPFAVVLGKRVTVGHSVVLHGCVIEDETLIGIGAVVLNGARIGKGSVIAAGTVVPEGMQIPPGSMVMGVPAKIRREVTPEEQERFRVNADHYVEACRIYRSELS
;
A
#
# COMPACT_ATOMS: atom_id res chain seq x y z
N ASN A 1 13.35 -13.92 5.00
CA ASN A 1 12.24 -14.06 4.07
C ASN A 1 12.29 -12.98 2.99
N THR A 2 11.45 -13.08 1.97
CA THR A 2 11.53 -12.23 0.79
C THR A 2 10.63 -11.00 0.88
N ILE A 3 11.05 -9.93 0.19
CA ILE A 3 10.25 -8.73 -0.06
C ILE A 3 10.16 -8.58 -1.58
N THR A 4 8.95 -8.60 -2.11
CA THR A 4 8.69 -8.46 -3.55
C THR A 4 7.88 -7.20 -3.79
N ILE A 5 8.34 -6.33 -4.67
CA ILE A 5 7.67 -5.06 -4.99
C ILE A 5 7.40 -5.04 -6.49
N GLY A 6 6.13 -4.94 -6.86
CA GLY A 6 5.69 -4.91 -8.24
C GLY A 6 6.04 -3.61 -8.97
N GLU A 7 5.84 -3.63 -10.29
CA GLU A 7 6.16 -2.49 -11.17
C GLU A 7 5.37 -1.23 -10.80
N GLU A 8 6.01 -0.09 -10.95
CA GLU A 8 5.44 1.25 -10.77
C GLU A 8 4.89 1.50 -9.36
N SER A 9 5.29 0.71 -8.38
CA SER A 9 4.94 0.96 -6.99
C SER A 9 5.81 2.06 -6.41
N ASN A 10 5.23 2.87 -5.52
CA ASN A 10 5.87 4.03 -4.92
C ASN A 10 5.89 3.88 -3.40
N ILE A 11 7.07 3.94 -2.81
CA ILE A 11 7.25 3.88 -1.35
C ILE A 11 7.89 5.18 -0.91
N GLN A 12 7.16 5.97 -0.14
CA GLN A 12 7.58 7.30 0.28
C GLN A 12 8.46 7.26 1.55
N ASP A 13 9.01 8.41 1.89
CA ASP A 13 10.07 8.53 2.91
C ASP A 13 9.69 7.96 4.28
N ASN A 14 10.69 7.41 4.96
CA ASN A 14 10.59 6.88 6.31
C ASN A 14 9.65 5.68 6.47
N SER A 15 9.26 5.05 5.37
CA SER A 15 8.48 3.82 5.43
C SER A 15 9.39 2.62 5.65
N CYS A 16 8.91 1.66 6.43
CA CYS A 16 9.63 0.44 6.77
C CYS A 16 8.90 -0.78 6.25
N ILE A 17 9.60 -1.61 5.48
CA ILE A 17 9.05 -2.86 4.96
C ILE A 17 9.87 -3.99 5.55
N HIS A 18 9.22 -4.90 6.28
CA HIS A 18 9.90 -5.99 6.97
C HIS A 18 9.18 -7.32 6.76
N ALA A 19 9.89 -8.29 6.20
CA ALA A 19 9.40 -9.67 6.10
C ALA A 19 9.80 -10.44 7.36
N ASP A 20 8.87 -11.22 7.89
CA ASP A 20 9.12 -12.05 9.07
C ASP A 20 9.31 -13.52 8.68
N GLU A 21 9.67 -14.34 9.64
CA GLU A 21 9.91 -15.78 9.43
C GLU A 21 8.62 -16.52 9.06
N GLY A 22 8.77 -17.67 8.41
CA GLY A 22 7.66 -18.53 8.03
C GLY A 22 6.89 -18.00 6.83
N PRO A 23 5.56 -17.95 6.87
CA PRO A 23 4.73 -17.53 5.73
C PRO A 23 4.63 -16.01 5.55
N PHE A 24 5.38 -15.21 6.29
CA PHE A 24 5.23 -13.77 6.38
C PHE A 24 6.20 -12.99 5.48
N ALA A 25 6.29 -13.39 4.21
CA ALA A 25 6.91 -12.57 3.17
C ALA A 25 6.09 -11.30 2.94
N VAL A 26 6.73 -10.24 2.46
CA VAL A 26 6.02 -9.03 2.03
C VAL A 26 5.89 -9.06 0.51
N VAL A 27 4.67 -8.91 0.03
CA VAL A 27 4.39 -8.85 -1.41
C VAL A 27 3.56 -7.60 -1.69
N LEU A 28 4.12 -6.70 -2.49
CA LEU A 28 3.42 -5.54 -3.02
C LEU A 28 3.16 -5.80 -4.51
N GLY A 29 1.92 -5.62 -4.93
CA GLY A 29 1.54 -5.72 -6.32
C GLY A 29 2.05 -4.54 -7.15
N LYS A 30 1.46 -4.37 -8.33
CA LYS A 30 1.80 -3.28 -9.24
C LYS A 30 1.07 -2.01 -8.83
N ARG A 31 1.72 -0.87 -9.00
CA ARG A 31 1.12 0.46 -8.82
C ARG A 31 0.54 0.66 -7.42
N VAL A 32 1.18 0.08 -6.43
CA VAL A 32 0.86 0.29 -5.00
C VAL A 32 1.53 1.59 -4.56
N THR A 33 0.78 2.46 -3.92
CA THR A 33 1.31 3.71 -3.36
C THR A 33 1.36 3.59 -1.84
N VAL A 34 2.56 3.69 -1.30
CA VAL A 34 2.81 3.63 0.14
C VAL A 34 3.24 5.01 0.62
N GLY A 35 2.45 5.62 1.47
CA GLY A 35 2.71 6.96 2.00
C GLY A 35 3.90 7.01 2.94
N HIS A 36 4.18 8.20 3.50
CA HIS A 36 5.28 8.41 4.43
C HIS A 36 5.06 7.67 5.75
N SER A 37 6.14 7.21 6.37
CA SER A 37 6.14 6.63 7.72
C SER A 37 5.18 5.45 7.89
N VAL A 38 4.98 4.67 6.84
CA VAL A 38 4.18 3.44 6.86
C VAL A 38 5.03 2.28 7.32
N VAL A 39 4.44 1.36 8.07
CA VAL A 39 5.08 0.09 8.43
C VAL A 39 4.31 -1.04 7.77
N LEU A 40 4.98 -1.80 6.91
CA LEU A 40 4.44 -3.01 6.29
C LEU A 40 5.23 -4.19 6.81
N HIS A 41 4.59 -5.07 7.55
CA HIS A 41 5.24 -6.19 8.21
C HIS A 41 4.57 -7.51 7.84
N GLY A 42 5.25 -8.34 7.04
CA GLY A 42 4.77 -9.68 6.70
C GLY A 42 3.40 -9.74 6.01
N CYS A 43 3.06 -8.79 5.16
CA CYS A 43 1.73 -8.65 4.58
C CYS A 43 1.72 -8.71 3.06
N VAL A 44 0.53 -8.88 2.49
CA VAL A 44 0.31 -8.87 1.04
C VAL A 44 -0.59 -7.69 0.67
N ILE A 45 -0.09 -6.83 -0.20
CA ILE A 45 -0.82 -5.67 -0.71
C ILE A 45 -1.03 -5.89 -2.21
N GLU A 46 -2.28 -6.02 -2.63
CA GLU A 46 -2.60 -6.26 -4.04
C GLU A 46 -2.52 -4.97 -4.87
N ASP A 47 -2.62 -5.12 -6.19
CA ASP A 47 -2.40 -4.05 -7.16
C ASP A 47 -3.24 -2.79 -6.87
N GLU A 48 -2.69 -1.63 -7.20
CA GLU A 48 -3.38 -0.34 -7.19
C GLU A 48 -3.96 0.06 -5.82
N THR A 49 -3.40 -0.46 -4.74
CA THR A 49 -3.79 -0.12 -3.38
C THR A 49 -3.04 1.12 -2.92
N LEU A 50 -3.72 1.97 -2.15
CA LEU A 50 -3.12 3.15 -1.54
C LEU A 50 -3.04 2.96 -0.02
N ILE A 51 -1.83 3.08 0.52
CA ILE A 51 -1.58 3.01 1.96
C ILE A 51 -1.25 4.41 2.47
N GLY A 52 -2.11 4.95 3.32
CA GLY A 52 -1.99 6.31 3.83
C GLY A 52 -0.85 6.51 4.82
N ILE A 53 -0.48 7.76 5.04
CA ILE A 53 0.63 8.16 5.91
C ILE A 53 0.45 7.57 7.31
N GLY A 54 1.53 6.98 7.84
CA GLY A 54 1.58 6.46 9.20
C GLY A 54 0.77 5.19 9.43
N ALA A 55 0.22 4.57 8.40
CA ALA A 55 -0.50 3.30 8.56
C ALA A 55 0.46 2.16 8.92
N VAL A 56 -0.06 1.17 9.62
CA VAL A 56 0.68 -0.03 10.01
C VAL A 56 -0.12 -1.25 9.56
N VAL A 57 0.53 -2.14 8.81
CA VAL A 57 -0.07 -3.39 8.33
C VAL A 57 0.75 -4.56 8.86
N LEU A 58 0.11 -5.45 9.59
CA LEU A 58 0.79 -6.48 10.36
C LEU A 58 0.76 -7.86 9.67
N ASN A 59 1.50 -8.82 10.25
CA ASN A 59 1.75 -10.15 9.68
C ASN A 59 0.46 -10.86 9.23
N GLY A 60 0.50 -11.40 8.02
CA GLY A 60 -0.59 -12.21 7.50
C GLY A 60 -1.79 -11.41 6.99
N ALA A 61 -1.80 -10.09 7.15
CA ALA A 61 -2.85 -9.26 6.59
C ALA A 61 -2.76 -9.26 5.06
N ARG A 62 -3.92 -9.24 4.41
CA ARG A 62 -4.01 -9.16 2.96
C ARG A 62 -4.96 -8.04 2.57
N ILE A 63 -4.49 -7.12 1.75
CA ILE A 63 -5.27 -5.96 1.30
C ILE A 63 -5.59 -6.14 -0.17
N GLY A 64 -6.89 -6.23 -0.48
CA GLY A 64 -7.38 -6.49 -1.81
C GLY A 64 -7.16 -5.32 -2.77
N LYS A 65 -7.07 -5.63 -4.05
CA LYS A 65 -6.81 -4.68 -5.13
C LYS A 65 -7.70 -3.44 -5.06
N GLY A 66 -7.10 -2.28 -5.29
CA GLY A 66 -7.81 -1.01 -5.37
C GLY A 66 -8.36 -0.48 -4.06
N SER A 67 -7.96 -1.06 -2.94
CA SER A 67 -8.37 -0.59 -1.61
C SER A 67 -7.58 0.65 -1.19
N VAL A 68 -8.14 1.37 -0.23
CA VAL A 68 -7.50 2.54 0.38
C VAL A 68 -7.43 2.31 1.89
N ILE A 69 -6.22 2.37 2.41
CA ILE A 69 -5.98 2.35 3.86
C ILE A 69 -5.71 3.77 4.29
N ALA A 70 -6.60 4.33 5.11
CA ALA A 70 -6.50 5.73 5.54
C ALA A 70 -5.27 5.96 6.43
N ALA A 71 -4.85 7.21 6.52
CA ALA A 71 -3.73 7.61 7.36
C ALA A 71 -3.91 7.14 8.81
N GLY A 72 -2.84 6.67 9.43
CA GLY A 72 -2.82 6.24 10.82
C GLY A 72 -3.59 4.96 11.14
N THR A 73 -4.07 4.25 10.14
CA THR A 73 -4.80 2.99 10.33
C THR A 73 -3.84 1.89 10.78
N VAL A 74 -4.29 1.04 11.69
CA VAL A 74 -3.57 -0.17 12.08
C VAL A 74 -4.37 -1.40 11.63
N VAL A 75 -3.84 -2.10 10.62
CA VAL A 75 -4.44 -3.34 10.12
C VAL A 75 -3.86 -4.50 10.91
N PRO A 76 -4.68 -5.18 11.72
CA PRO A 76 -4.17 -6.24 12.61
C PRO A 76 -3.74 -7.49 11.84
N GLU A 77 -2.99 -8.34 12.53
CA GLU A 77 -2.52 -9.60 11.97
C GLU A 77 -3.67 -10.43 11.39
N GLY A 78 -3.42 -10.99 10.22
CA GLY A 78 -4.35 -11.91 9.57
C GLY A 78 -5.61 -11.30 8.98
N MET A 79 -5.81 -9.99 9.08
CA MET A 79 -7.03 -9.35 8.56
C MET A 79 -7.08 -9.47 7.03
N GLN A 80 -8.22 -9.92 6.52
CA GLN A 80 -8.45 -10.05 5.08
C GLN A 80 -9.37 -8.92 4.61
N ILE A 81 -8.85 -8.06 3.77
CA ILE A 81 -9.58 -6.87 3.27
C ILE A 81 -9.96 -7.12 1.81
N PRO A 82 -11.27 -7.16 1.49
CA PRO A 82 -11.73 -7.37 0.11
C PRO A 82 -11.28 -6.25 -0.84
N PRO A 83 -11.19 -6.53 -2.15
CA PRO A 83 -10.87 -5.49 -3.13
C PRO A 83 -11.81 -4.29 -3.03
N GLY A 84 -11.27 -3.10 -3.31
CA GLY A 84 -12.06 -1.88 -3.37
C GLY A 84 -12.60 -1.38 -2.03
N SER A 85 -11.96 -1.72 -0.93
CA SER A 85 -12.41 -1.32 0.41
C SER A 85 -11.76 -0.01 0.88
N MET A 86 -12.56 0.87 1.47
CA MET A 86 -12.07 2.02 2.22
C MET A 86 -11.97 1.61 3.69
N VAL A 87 -10.75 1.61 4.22
CA VAL A 87 -10.43 1.08 5.55
C VAL A 87 -9.83 2.18 6.41
N MET A 88 -10.29 2.32 7.65
CA MET A 88 -9.72 3.29 8.57
C MET A 88 -9.90 2.88 10.03
N GLY A 89 -9.03 3.41 10.87
CA GLY A 89 -9.13 3.29 12.32
C GLY A 89 -8.08 2.40 12.98
N VAL A 90 -8.14 2.37 14.30
CA VAL A 90 -7.29 1.54 15.18
C VAL A 90 -8.21 0.83 16.17
N PRO A 91 -8.46 -0.48 16.01
CA PRO A 91 -8.10 -1.33 14.89
C PRO A 91 -8.86 -0.98 13.61
N ALA A 92 -8.29 -1.38 12.47
CA ALA A 92 -8.87 -1.12 11.16
C ALA A 92 -10.28 -1.67 11.01
N LYS A 93 -11.15 -0.89 10.38
CA LYS A 93 -12.50 -1.33 10.01
C LYS A 93 -12.78 -0.93 8.57
N ILE A 94 -13.46 -1.81 7.84
CA ILE A 94 -13.95 -1.51 6.50
C ILE A 94 -15.14 -0.58 6.65
N ARG A 95 -15.03 0.64 6.11
CA ARG A 95 -16.06 1.68 6.27
C ARG A 95 -17.07 1.70 5.14
N ARG A 96 -16.59 1.48 3.91
CA ARG A 96 -17.39 1.48 2.70
C ARG A 96 -16.55 0.97 1.53
N GLU A 97 -17.15 0.88 0.36
CA GLU A 97 -16.41 0.63 -0.86
C GLU A 97 -15.77 1.94 -1.38
N VAL A 98 -14.64 1.80 -2.05
CA VAL A 98 -14.01 2.92 -2.77
C VAL A 98 -14.83 3.19 -4.03
N THR A 99 -15.17 4.45 -4.30
CA THR A 99 -15.95 4.82 -5.48
C THR A 99 -15.09 4.77 -6.75
N PRO A 100 -15.71 4.59 -7.95
CA PRO A 100 -14.96 4.64 -9.20
C PRO A 100 -14.19 5.96 -9.39
N GLU A 101 -14.74 7.08 -8.97
CA GLU A 101 -14.09 8.38 -9.04
C GLU A 101 -12.86 8.45 -8.14
N GLU A 102 -12.95 7.88 -6.96
CA GLU A 102 -11.81 7.80 -6.04
C GLU A 102 -10.71 6.91 -6.59
N GLN A 103 -11.07 5.75 -7.16
CA GLN A 103 -10.10 4.85 -7.77
C GLN A 103 -9.36 5.54 -8.92
N GLU A 104 -10.07 6.27 -9.77
CA GLU A 104 -9.47 7.03 -10.87
C GLU A 104 -8.51 8.10 -10.36
N ARG A 105 -8.90 8.83 -9.32
CA ARG A 105 -8.07 9.87 -8.72
C ARG A 105 -6.77 9.28 -8.17
N PHE A 106 -6.86 8.16 -7.47
CA PHE A 106 -5.68 7.49 -6.91
C PHE A 106 -4.77 6.94 -8.01
N ARG A 107 -5.35 6.44 -9.09
CA ARG A 107 -4.58 5.97 -10.25
C ARG A 107 -3.81 7.11 -10.90
N VAL A 108 -4.45 8.25 -11.08
CA VAL A 108 -3.79 9.44 -11.64
C VAL A 108 -2.63 9.91 -10.75
N ASN A 109 -2.82 9.89 -9.44
CA ASN A 109 -1.76 10.24 -8.49
C ASN A 109 -0.57 9.28 -8.59
N ALA A 110 -0.82 7.99 -8.73
CA ALA A 110 0.24 7.00 -8.94
C ALA A 110 0.99 7.26 -10.25
N ASP A 111 0.28 7.58 -11.33
CA ASP A 111 0.89 7.96 -12.61
C ASP A 111 1.77 9.19 -12.47
N HIS A 112 1.35 10.19 -11.71
CA HIS A 112 2.14 11.39 -11.44
C HIS A 112 3.47 11.06 -10.74
N TYR A 113 3.46 10.18 -9.75
CA TYR A 113 4.68 9.76 -9.08
C TYR A 113 5.64 9.03 -10.02
N VAL A 114 5.12 8.15 -10.86
CA VAL A 114 5.93 7.42 -11.84
C VAL A 114 6.58 8.40 -12.81
N GLU A 115 5.82 9.35 -13.33
CA GLU A 115 6.34 10.35 -14.27
C GLU A 115 7.38 11.25 -13.61
N ALA A 116 7.17 11.70 -12.40
CA ALA A 116 8.13 12.49 -11.64
C ALA A 116 9.44 11.75 -11.44
N CYS A 117 9.37 10.45 -11.13
CA CYS A 117 10.56 9.61 -11.00
C CYS A 117 11.31 9.48 -12.31
N ARG A 118 10.63 9.34 -13.43
CA ARG A 118 11.26 9.26 -14.78
C ARG A 118 11.99 10.56 -15.10
N ILE A 119 11.37 11.71 -14.87
CA ILE A 119 11.97 13.02 -15.10
C ILE A 119 13.21 13.21 -14.23
N TYR A 120 13.10 12.91 -12.95
CA TYR A 120 14.22 13.04 -12.01
C TYR A 120 15.38 12.17 -12.40
N ARG A 121 15.13 10.91 -12.79
CA ARG A 121 16.16 9.98 -13.25
C ARG A 121 16.83 10.48 -14.51
N SER A 122 16.07 11.03 -15.45
CA SER A 122 16.59 11.60 -16.69
C SER A 122 17.53 12.79 -16.42
N GLU A 123 17.21 13.64 -15.47
CA GLU A 123 18.04 14.78 -15.09
C GLU A 123 19.35 14.36 -14.41
N LEU A 124 19.34 13.24 -13.69
CA LEU A 124 20.52 12.73 -13.01
C LEU A 124 21.46 11.96 -13.93
N SER A 125 20.98 11.48 -15.04
CA SER A 125 21.78 10.76 -16.02
C SER A 125 22.33 11.66 -17.09
#